data_222a4b0a4a2f1de8609b5e1fc562074e
#
_entry.id   222a4b0a4a2f1de8609b5e1fc562074e
#
_cell.length_a   1.000
_cell.length_b   1.000
_cell.length_c   1.000
_cell.angle_alpha   90.00
_cell.angle_beta   90.00
_cell.angle_gamma   90.00
#
_symmetry.space_group_name_H-M   'P 1'
#
loop_
_entity.id
_entity.type
_entity.pdbx_description
1 polymer ?
#
loop_
_entity_poly.entity_id
_entity_poly.type
_entity_poly.pdbx_seq_one_letter_code
_entity_poly.pdbx_strand_id
1 'polypeptide(L)'
;MRVVHVIESTATGTLAVVCTIANRLAAEGHEVQVIYSARDETPQNLHALFHPDVVLLNLQMKGPSLASTLLGLRRKLIELRPDIVHLHSSFAGFLGRLSTLFCLPSTAFLYSPHCISFIRRDVGRMKRYCFAALELLACVKSCTYVGCSESECAAIQRYLGRPAVLIENAVDRTVTARRDWNSDRSHSKTMQRIVTVGGIRVQKNPRLFAEIASSFNQDGTEFVWIGDGDPDLKRMLEEAGVRVTGWLARTEVIDAVAQADIFLSTASWEGMPISVIEAMTLGTPVVASDCPGNIDTVRHGSTGAIYHSALEARMLLKRIMDDDVFRNALTRQAREEARDRFSEDRFFNNVALLYAAKLKGIRQRVPA
;
A
#
# COMPACT_ATOMS: atom_id res chain seq x y z
N MET A 1 -26.38 1.59 -0.24
CA MET A 1 -25.87 0.28 -0.71
C MET A 1 -25.20 -0.45 0.44
N ARG A 2 -25.21 -1.79 0.38
CA ARG A 2 -24.48 -2.65 1.32
C ARG A 2 -23.13 -3.06 0.73
N VAL A 3 -22.06 -2.69 1.40
CA VAL A 3 -20.69 -2.98 0.94
C VAL A 3 -19.98 -3.84 1.97
N VAL A 4 -19.42 -4.96 1.54
CA VAL A 4 -18.58 -5.81 2.38
C VAL A 4 -17.16 -5.79 1.86
N HIS A 5 -16.24 -5.29 2.69
CA HIS A 5 -14.81 -5.43 2.46
C HIS A 5 -14.31 -6.73 3.09
N VAL A 6 -13.45 -7.45 2.40
CA VAL A 6 -12.77 -8.64 2.93
C VAL A 6 -11.28 -8.39 2.91
N ILE A 7 -10.64 -8.37 4.08
CA ILE A 7 -9.22 -8.07 4.23
C ILE A 7 -8.52 -9.13 5.09
N GLU A 8 -7.43 -9.70 4.59
CA GLU A 8 -6.59 -10.63 5.35
C GLU A 8 -5.34 -9.93 5.89
N SER A 9 -4.81 -8.92 5.19
CA SER A 9 -3.65 -8.14 5.62
C SER A 9 -4.10 -6.91 6.42
N THR A 10 -4.24 -7.08 7.73
CA THR A 10 -4.71 -6.04 8.67
C THR A 10 -3.61 -5.15 9.20
N ALA A 11 -2.46 -5.08 8.52
CA ALA A 11 -1.36 -4.20 8.86
C ALA A 11 -1.00 -3.31 7.68
N THR A 12 -0.51 -2.11 7.97
CA THR A 12 0.11 -1.20 7.00
C THR A 12 -0.84 -0.66 5.89
N GLY A 13 -0.32 -0.49 4.67
CA GLY A 13 -0.99 0.23 3.59
C GLY A 13 -2.34 -0.34 3.15
N THR A 14 -2.52 -1.67 3.14
CA THR A 14 -3.81 -2.27 2.74
C THR A 14 -4.92 -1.91 3.73
N LEU A 15 -4.62 -1.93 5.04
CA LEU A 15 -5.57 -1.50 6.06
C LEU A 15 -5.94 -0.02 5.89
N ALA A 16 -4.97 0.86 5.65
CA ALA A 16 -5.21 2.28 5.44
C ALA A 16 -6.16 2.53 4.26
N VAL A 17 -5.98 1.83 3.14
CA VAL A 17 -6.88 1.92 1.98
C VAL A 17 -8.30 1.48 2.34
N VAL A 18 -8.44 0.36 3.06
CA VAL A 18 -9.78 -0.12 3.48
C VAL A 18 -10.44 0.84 4.44
N CYS A 19 -9.70 1.39 5.42
CA CYS A 19 -10.21 2.40 6.35
C CYS A 19 -10.72 3.63 5.59
N THR A 20 -9.95 4.15 4.64
CA THR A 20 -10.35 5.31 3.83
C THR A 20 -11.68 5.05 3.10
N ILE A 21 -11.81 3.91 2.41
CA ILE A 21 -13.03 3.59 1.65
C ILE A 21 -14.20 3.37 2.61
N ALA A 22 -14.03 2.54 3.63
CA ALA A 22 -15.10 2.15 4.54
C ALA A 22 -15.63 3.34 5.33
N ASN A 23 -14.76 4.19 5.87
CA ASN A 23 -15.13 5.37 6.65
C ASN A 23 -15.90 6.40 5.81
N ARG A 24 -15.44 6.65 4.58
CA ARG A 24 -16.11 7.59 3.68
C ARG A 24 -17.49 7.07 3.25
N LEU A 25 -17.59 5.78 2.92
CA LEU A 25 -18.88 5.17 2.59
C LEU A 25 -19.87 5.22 3.77
N ALA A 26 -19.39 4.91 4.99
CA ALA A 26 -20.24 4.99 6.18
C ALA A 26 -20.70 6.42 6.46
N ALA A 27 -19.79 7.41 6.34
CA ALA A 27 -20.14 8.84 6.49
C ALA A 27 -21.15 9.33 5.43
N GLU A 28 -21.22 8.68 4.26
CA GLU A 28 -22.24 8.94 3.22
C GLU A 28 -23.54 8.13 3.44
N GLY A 29 -23.69 7.44 4.58
CA GLY A 29 -24.89 6.70 4.97
C GLY A 29 -25.03 5.33 4.29
N HIS A 30 -23.93 4.72 3.85
CA HIS A 30 -23.93 3.37 3.32
C HIS A 30 -23.74 2.34 4.43
N GLU A 31 -24.35 1.17 4.31
CA GLU A 31 -24.10 0.01 5.16
C GLU A 31 -22.76 -0.61 4.83
N VAL A 32 -21.79 -0.54 5.74
CA VAL A 32 -20.44 -1.04 5.50
C VAL A 32 -20.04 -2.07 6.54
N GLN A 33 -19.60 -3.24 6.06
CA GLN A 33 -19.02 -4.29 6.90
C GLN A 33 -17.60 -4.60 6.43
N VAL A 34 -16.72 -4.90 7.38
CA VAL A 34 -15.34 -5.33 7.11
C VAL A 34 -15.11 -6.68 7.75
N ILE A 35 -15.00 -7.72 6.92
CA ILE A 35 -14.58 -9.06 7.35
C ILE A 35 -13.05 -9.06 7.35
N TYR A 36 -12.44 -9.22 8.52
CA TYR A 36 -10.99 -9.20 8.67
C TYR A 36 -10.44 -10.45 9.34
N SER A 37 -9.18 -10.75 9.10
CA SER A 37 -8.43 -11.80 9.80
C SER A 37 -7.45 -11.15 10.76
N ALA A 38 -7.60 -11.39 12.06
CA ALA A 38 -6.65 -10.90 13.05
C ALA A 38 -5.29 -11.59 12.85
N ARG A 39 -4.21 -10.83 12.99
CA ARG A 39 -2.80 -11.24 12.94
C ARG A 39 -2.04 -10.58 14.09
N ASP A 40 -0.84 -11.06 14.38
CA ASP A 40 0.04 -10.46 15.40
C ASP A 40 0.32 -8.98 15.13
N GLU A 41 0.36 -8.60 13.87
CA GLU A 41 0.60 -7.22 13.39
C GLU A 41 -0.68 -6.34 13.36
N THR A 42 -1.86 -6.90 13.68
CA THR A 42 -3.13 -6.15 13.68
C THR A 42 -3.10 -5.10 14.80
N PRO A 43 -3.39 -3.82 14.53
CA PRO A 43 -3.42 -2.80 15.56
C PRO A 43 -4.38 -3.15 16.70
N GLN A 44 -3.95 -3.00 17.95
CA GLN A 44 -4.81 -3.26 19.12
C GLN A 44 -6.05 -2.37 19.15
N ASN A 45 -5.93 -1.16 18.62
CA ASN A 45 -7.02 -0.17 18.51
C ASN A 45 -7.73 -0.21 17.14
N LEU A 46 -7.80 -1.37 16.48
CA LEU A 46 -8.37 -1.52 15.13
C LEU A 46 -9.75 -0.83 15.00
N HIS A 47 -10.63 -1.00 16.00
CA HIS A 47 -11.97 -0.40 16.00
C HIS A 47 -11.93 1.14 15.95
N ALA A 48 -10.94 1.77 16.56
CA ALA A 48 -10.79 3.22 16.56
C ALA A 48 -10.35 3.80 15.21
N LEU A 49 -9.90 2.97 14.28
CA LEU A 49 -9.53 3.39 12.93
C LEU A 49 -10.73 3.49 11.98
N PHE A 50 -11.87 2.92 12.38
CA PHE A 50 -13.07 2.90 11.56
C PHE A 50 -14.16 3.84 12.08
N HIS A 51 -14.99 4.32 11.16
CA HIS A 51 -16.19 5.08 11.51
C HIS A 51 -17.10 4.23 12.41
N PRO A 52 -17.81 4.81 13.40
CA PRO A 52 -18.67 4.06 14.33
C PRO A 52 -19.72 3.17 13.66
N ASP A 53 -20.20 3.55 12.48
CA ASP A 53 -21.21 2.79 11.72
C ASP A 53 -20.62 1.65 10.89
N VAL A 54 -19.28 1.49 10.87
CA VAL A 54 -18.63 0.36 10.18
C VAL A 54 -18.65 -0.87 11.10
N VAL A 55 -19.26 -1.95 10.65
CA VAL A 55 -19.30 -3.20 11.41
C VAL A 55 -18.07 -4.05 11.10
N LEU A 56 -17.27 -4.35 12.12
CA LEU A 56 -16.07 -5.20 12.02
C LEU A 56 -16.40 -6.64 12.39
N LEU A 57 -16.09 -7.58 11.51
CA LEU A 57 -16.37 -9.01 11.67
C LEU A 57 -15.06 -9.80 11.59
N ASN A 58 -14.62 -10.35 12.70
CA ASN A 58 -13.41 -11.19 12.72
C ASN A 58 -13.72 -12.58 12.17
N LEU A 59 -12.96 -12.99 11.15
CA LEU A 59 -12.98 -14.34 10.59
C LEU A 59 -11.56 -14.78 10.29
N GLN A 60 -11.05 -15.76 11.02
CA GLN A 60 -9.70 -16.28 10.81
C GLN A 60 -9.58 -16.92 9.42
N MET A 61 -8.81 -16.29 8.53
CA MET A 61 -8.61 -16.76 7.15
C MET A 61 -7.45 -17.77 7.03
N LYS A 62 -6.52 -17.76 7.97
CA LYS A 62 -5.49 -18.78 8.16
C LYS A 62 -5.90 -19.76 9.26
N GLY A 63 -7.06 -20.35 9.14
CA GLY A 63 -7.57 -21.33 10.09
C GLY A 63 -6.97 -22.74 9.89
N PRO A 64 -7.35 -23.70 10.74
CA PRO A 64 -6.82 -25.07 10.73
C PRO A 64 -7.15 -25.82 9.44
N SER A 65 -8.20 -25.42 8.71
CA SER A 65 -8.50 -25.98 7.40
C SER A 65 -8.99 -24.93 6.40
N LEU A 66 -8.55 -25.07 5.15
CA LEU A 66 -9.02 -24.21 4.06
C LEU A 66 -10.55 -24.36 3.84
N ALA A 67 -11.08 -25.56 4.00
CA ALA A 67 -12.49 -25.84 3.83
C ALA A 67 -13.37 -25.10 4.86
N SER A 68 -12.97 -25.08 6.14
CA SER A 68 -13.69 -24.35 7.19
C SER A 68 -13.70 -22.85 6.92
N THR A 69 -12.57 -22.30 6.46
CA THR A 69 -12.45 -20.88 6.10
C THR A 69 -13.36 -20.52 4.92
N LEU A 70 -13.35 -21.34 3.86
CA LEU A 70 -14.22 -21.12 2.69
C LEU A 70 -15.71 -21.19 3.05
N LEU A 71 -16.11 -22.18 3.86
CA LEU A 71 -17.50 -22.32 4.32
C LEU A 71 -17.92 -21.17 5.23
N GLY A 72 -17.05 -20.78 6.17
CA GLY A 72 -17.30 -19.65 7.06
C GLY A 72 -17.48 -18.33 6.30
N LEU A 73 -16.57 -18.03 5.36
CA LEU A 73 -16.65 -16.83 4.54
C LEU A 73 -17.89 -16.85 3.62
N ARG A 74 -18.20 -18.02 3.00
CA ARG A 74 -19.40 -18.21 2.19
C ARG A 74 -20.68 -17.93 2.98
N ARG A 75 -20.81 -18.55 4.17
CA ARG A 75 -21.98 -18.39 5.04
C ARG A 75 -22.15 -16.91 5.41
N LYS A 76 -21.07 -16.24 5.81
CA LYS A 76 -21.12 -14.85 6.22
C LYS A 76 -21.51 -13.92 5.07
N LEU A 77 -20.95 -14.09 3.88
CA LEU A 77 -21.29 -13.27 2.72
C LEU A 77 -22.74 -13.50 2.25
N ILE A 78 -23.26 -14.74 2.32
CA ILE A 78 -24.67 -15.03 1.99
C ILE A 78 -25.62 -14.39 3.03
N GLU A 79 -25.27 -14.44 4.33
CA GLU A 79 -26.04 -13.82 5.41
C GLU A 79 -26.14 -12.29 5.24
N LEU A 80 -25.04 -11.63 4.90
CA LEU A 80 -24.94 -10.18 4.74
C LEU A 80 -25.63 -9.65 3.48
N ARG A 81 -25.81 -10.47 2.44
CA ARG A 81 -26.45 -10.10 1.16
C ARG A 81 -25.92 -8.77 0.60
N PRO A 82 -24.61 -8.63 0.37
CA PRO A 82 -24.03 -7.38 -0.08
C PRO A 82 -24.41 -7.05 -1.53
N ASP A 83 -24.53 -5.75 -1.81
CA ASP A 83 -24.56 -5.24 -3.18
C ASP A 83 -23.18 -5.32 -3.83
N ILE A 84 -22.15 -5.07 -3.01
CA ILE A 84 -20.74 -5.07 -3.41
C ILE A 84 -19.91 -5.89 -2.43
N VAL A 85 -19.04 -6.76 -2.93
CA VAL A 85 -17.93 -7.37 -2.20
C VAL A 85 -16.63 -6.86 -2.78
N HIS A 86 -15.84 -6.17 -1.96
CA HIS A 86 -14.50 -5.73 -2.35
C HIS A 86 -13.44 -6.51 -1.57
N LEU A 87 -12.69 -7.32 -2.30
CA LEU A 87 -11.66 -8.21 -1.77
C LEU A 87 -10.32 -7.50 -1.79
N HIS A 88 -9.58 -7.51 -0.67
CA HIS A 88 -8.29 -6.84 -0.53
C HIS A 88 -7.20 -7.83 -0.15
N SER A 89 -6.06 -7.78 -0.85
CA SER A 89 -4.92 -8.70 -0.81
C SER A 89 -5.14 -10.03 -1.55
N SER A 90 -4.03 -10.66 -1.97
CA SER A 90 -4.06 -11.87 -2.80
C SER A 90 -4.80 -13.03 -2.12
N PHE A 91 -4.60 -13.22 -0.82
CA PHE A 91 -5.21 -14.35 -0.11
C PHE A 91 -6.72 -14.15 0.09
N ALA A 92 -7.15 -12.97 0.54
CA ALA A 92 -8.58 -12.65 0.64
C ALA A 92 -9.26 -12.65 -0.73
N GLY A 93 -8.57 -12.18 -1.78
CA GLY A 93 -9.03 -12.23 -3.15
C GLY A 93 -9.28 -13.66 -3.65
N PHE A 94 -8.37 -14.57 -3.38
CA PHE A 94 -8.49 -15.99 -3.73
C PHE A 94 -9.64 -16.65 -2.95
N LEU A 95 -9.64 -16.54 -1.62
CA LEU A 95 -10.67 -17.15 -0.75
C LEU A 95 -12.05 -16.60 -1.04
N GLY A 96 -12.21 -15.28 -1.18
CA GLY A 96 -13.51 -14.63 -1.42
C GLY A 96 -14.15 -15.07 -2.74
N ARG A 97 -13.34 -15.21 -3.79
CA ARG A 97 -13.84 -15.70 -5.09
C ARG A 97 -14.22 -17.18 -5.04
N LEU A 98 -13.38 -18.04 -4.44
CA LEU A 98 -13.68 -19.47 -4.33
C LEU A 98 -14.88 -19.74 -3.41
N SER A 99 -14.96 -19.07 -2.26
CA SER A 99 -16.07 -19.25 -1.32
C SER A 99 -17.42 -18.88 -1.91
N THR A 100 -17.45 -18.02 -2.93
CA THR A 100 -18.68 -17.50 -3.54
C THR A 100 -18.96 -18.04 -4.94
N LEU A 101 -18.28 -19.14 -5.33
CA LEU A 101 -18.61 -19.83 -6.57
C LEU A 101 -20.09 -20.25 -6.55
N PHE A 102 -20.80 -19.97 -7.65
CA PHE A 102 -22.20 -20.30 -7.87
C PHE A 102 -23.19 -19.69 -6.85
N CYS A 103 -22.80 -18.67 -6.09
CA CYS A 103 -23.72 -17.92 -5.24
C CYS A 103 -23.53 -16.41 -5.40
N LEU A 104 -24.45 -15.62 -4.84
CA LEU A 104 -24.48 -14.16 -4.91
C LEU A 104 -24.42 -13.62 -6.38
N PRO A 105 -25.38 -14.02 -7.25
CA PRO A 105 -25.36 -13.62 -8.67
C PRO A 105 -25.62 -12.11 -8.86
N SER A 106 -26.34 -11.48 -7.92
CA SER A 106 -26.67 -10.05 -7.95
C SER A 106 -25.66 -9.16 -7.20
N THR A 107 -24.52 -9.71 -6.76
CA THR A 107 -23.47 -8.98 -6.06
C THR A 107 -22.32 -8.64 -7.01
N ALA A 108 -21.87 -7.40 -7.00
CA ALA A 108 -20.66 -7.00 -7.71
C ALA A 108 -19.41 -7.41 -6.91
N PHE A 109 -18.49 -8.13 -7.55
CA PHE A 109 -17.21 -8.50 -6.95
C PHE A 109 -16.10 -7.62 -7.53
N LEU A 110 -15.35 -6.97 -6.63
CA LEU A 110 -14.12 -6.24 -6.96
C LEU A 110 -12.95 -6.86 -6.21
N TYR A 111 -11.77 -6.77 -6.79
CA TYR A 111 -10.56 -7.31 -6.18
C TYR A 111 -9.38 -6.37 -6.38
N SER A 112 -8.85 -5.84 -5.27
CA SER A 112 -7.63 -5.04 -5.20
C SER A 112 -6.50 -5.87 -4.57
N PRO A 113 -5.53 -6.35 -5.35
CA PRO A 113 -4.42 -7.16 -4.83
C PRO A 113 -3.49 -6.40 -3.89
N HIS A 114 -3.29 -5.10 -4.08
CA HIS A 114 -2.35 -4.25 -3.35
C HIS A 114 -0.90 -4.77 -3.37
N CYS A 115 -0.41 -5.16 -4.48
CA CYS A 115 0.82 -5.88 -4.78
C CYS A 115 0.56 -7.36 -5.07
N ILE A 116 0.13 -7.62 -6.29
CA ILE A 116 -0.27 -8.98 -6.71
C ILE A 116 0.89 -9.97 -6.59
N SER A 117 0.58 -11.18 -6.10
CA SER A 117 1.58 -12.15 -5.63
C SER A 117 2.59 -12.61 -6.68
N PHE A 118 2.26 -12.61 -7.96
CA PHE A 118 3.18 -13.05 -9.01
C PHE A 118 4.18 -11.98 -9.49
N ILE A 119 4.10 -10.72 -9.00
CA ILE A 119 5.16 -9.71 -9.20
C ILE A 119 6.29 -9.80 -8.17
N ARG A 120 6.15 -10.64 -7.15
CA ARG A 120 7.15 -10.86 -6.11
C ARG A 120 8.51 -11.26 -6.71
N ARG A 121 9.58 -10.64 -6.24
CA ARG A 121 10.95 -10.90 -6.69
C ARG A 121 11.75 -11.85 -5.76
N ASP A 122 11.21 -12.13 -4.56
CA ASP A 122 11.80 -13.06 -3.58
C ASP A 122 11.50 -14.54 -3.86
N VAL A 123 10.69 -14.83 -4.87
CA VAL A 123 10.31 -16.18 -5.24
C VAL A 123 10.75 -16.52 -6.68
N GLY A 124 11.14 -17.78 -6.89
CA GLY A 124 11.56 -18.26 -8.21
C GLY A 124 10.41 -18.22 -9.24
N ARG A 125 10.76 -18.25 -10.52
CA ARG A 125 9.81 -18.19 -11.64
C ARG A 125 8.68 -19.21 -11.53
N MET A 126 8.99 -20.46 -11.13
CA MET A 126 8.00 -21.52 -10.98
C MET A 126 6.92 -21.16 -9.93
N LYS A 127 7.32 -20.64 -8.77
CA LYS A 127 6.35 -20.18 -7.74
C LYS A 127 5.48 -19.03 -8.25
N ARG A 128 6.03 -18.11 -9.04
CA ARG A 128 5.23 -17.03 -9.67
C ARG A 128 4.19 -17.58 -10.63
N TYR A 129 4.54 -18.56 -11.45
CA TYR A 129 3.55 -19.25 -12.32
C TYR A 129 2.50 -20.01 -11.51
N CYS A 130 2.86 -20.65 -10.37
CA CYS A 130 1.88 -21.25 -9.47
C CYS A 130 0.92 -20.21 -8.91
N PHE A 131 1.40 -19.04 -8.50
CA PHE A 131 0.53 -17.95 -8.05
C PHE A 131 -0.41 -17.47 -9.17
N ALA A 132 0.11 -17.30 -10.38
CA ALA A 132 -0.71 -16.93 -11.54
C ALA A 132 -1.76 -18.02 -11.87
N ALA A 133 -1.42 -19.29 -11.77
CA ALA A 133 -2.36 -20.40 -11.97
C ALA A 133 -3.48 -20.43 -10.91
N LEU A 134 -3.16 -20.19 -9.64
CA LEU A 134 -4.15 -20.05 -8.57
C LEU A 134 -5.09 -18.86 -8.83
N GLU A 135 -4.53 -17.74 -9.27
CA GLU A 135 -5.33 -16.56 -9.63
C GLU A 135 -6.25 -16.86 -10.84
N LEU A 136 -5.75 -17.56 -11.87
CA LEU A 136 -6.55 -17.98 -13.02
C LEU A 136 -7.67 -18.93 -12.61
N LEU A 137 -7.41 -19.88 -11.70
CA LEU A 137 -8.44 -20.74 -11.14
C LEU A 137 -9.55 -19.93 -10.46
N ALA A 138 -9.19 -18.92 -9.70
CA ALA A 138 -10.16 -18.06 -9.03
C ALA A 138 -10.91 -17.12 -10.00
N CYS A 139 -10.42 -16.93 -11.25
CA CYS A 139 -11.11 -16.14 -12.29
C CYS A 139 -12.43 -16.78 -12.78
N VAL A 140 -12.75 -18.02 -12.39
CA VAL A 140 -14.07 -18.64 -12.63
C VAL A 140 -15.18 -17.81 -12.00
N LYS A 141 -14.94 -17.19 -10.84
CA LYS A 141 -15.84 -16.18 -10.30
C LYS A 141 -15.55 -14.85 -10.99
N SER A 142 -16.56 -14.32 -11.68
CA SER A 142 -16.47 -13.00 -12.31
C SER A 142 -16.17 -11.93 -11.25
N CYS A 143 -15.08 -11.19 -11.44
CA CYS A 143 -14.74 -10.04 -10.60
C CYS A 143 -14.06 -8.94 -11.44
N THR A 144 -14.09 -7.73 -10.94
CA THR A 144 -13.36 -6.60 -11.53
C THR A 144 -12.04 -6.43 -10.78
N TYR A 145 -10.92 -6.56 -11.48
CA TYR A 145 -9.62 -6.26 -10.94
C TYR A 145 -9.44 -4.74 -10.81
N VAL A 146 -8.91 -4.32 -9.67
CA VAL A 146 -8.57 -2.91 -9.39
C VAL A 146 -7.09 -2.88 -9.03
N GLY A 147 -6.27 -2.41 -9.95
CA GLY A 147 -4.83 -2.23 -9.72
C GLY A 147 -4.53 -0.87 -9.12
N CYS A 148 -3.59 -0.83 -8.19
CA CYS A 148 -3.18 0.42 -7.56
C CYS A 148 -2.06 1.15 -8.33
N SER A 149 -1.48 0.53 -9.37
CA SER A 149 -0.46 1.12 -10.22
C SER A 149 -0.56 0.61 -11.66
N GLU A 150 0.03 1.34 -12.59
CA GLU A 150 0.11 0.90 -14.00
C GLU A 150 0.88 -0.42 -14.11
N SER A 151 1.98 -0.56 -13.38
CA SER A 151 2.76 -1.81 -13.33
C SER A 151 1.93 -3.00 -12.83
N GLU A 152 1.06 -2.80 -11.84
CA GLU A 152 0.17 -3.86 -11.34
C GLU A 152 -0.91 -4.19 -12.37
N CYS A 153 -1.54 -3.20 -13.00
CA CYS A 153 -2.51 -3.40 -14.08
C CYS A 153 -1.88 -4.14 -15.27
N ALA A 154 -0.69 -3.73 -15.69
CA ALA A 154 0.06 -4.41 -16.76
C ALA A 154 0.41 -5.85 -16.40
N ALA A 155 0.78 -6.13 -15.15
CA ALA A 155 1.04 -7.49 -14.68
C ALA A 155 -0.24 -8.35 -14.70
N ILE A 156 -1.37 -7.83 -14.23
CA ILE A 156 -2.67 -8.51 -14.29
C ILE A 156 -3.02 -8.86 -15.74
N GLN A 157 -2.91 -7.91 -16.66
CA GLN A 157 -3.17 -8.13 -18.08
C GLN A 157 -2.22 -9.17 -18.66
N ARG A 158 -0.94 -9.10 -18.36
CA ARG A 158 0.11 -10.00 -18.90
C ARG A 158 -0.05 -11.45 -18.43
N TYR A 159 -0.32 -11.67 -17.13
CA TYR A 159 -0.33 -13.01 -16.55
C TYR A 159 -1.72 -13.67 -16.54
N LEU A 160 -2.78 -12.87 -16.47
CA LEU A 160 -4.16 -13.38 -16.36
C LEU A 160 -4.99 -13.11 -17.62
N GLY A 161 -4.53 -12.28 -18.56
CA GLY A 161 -5.31 -11.85 -19.72
C GLY A 161 -6.57 -11.06 -19.32
N ARG A 162 -6.60 -10.42 -18.15
CA ARG A 162 -7.77 -9.72 -17.63
C ARG A 162 -7.48 -8.21 -17.56
N PRO A 163 -8.46 -7.37 -17.97
CA PRO A 163 -8.34 -5.94 -17.75
C PRO A 163 -8.45 -5.60 -16.28
N ALA A 164 -7.69 -4.61 -15.83
CA ALA A 164 -7.80 -4.03 -14.51
C ALA A 164 -8.15 -2.54 -14.61
N VAL A 165 -8.94 -2.06 -13.66
CA VAL A 165 -9.21 -0.63 -13.50
C VAL A 165 -8.11 -0.03 -12.65
N LEU A 166 -7.44 1.00 -13.11
CA LEU A 166 -6.43 1.72 -12.34
C LEU A 166 -7.11 2.65 -11.34
N ILE A 167 -6.87 2.43 -10.06
CA ILE A 167 -7.22 3.35 -8.96
C ILE A 167 -6.00 3.47 -8.06
N GLU A 168 -5.22 4.51 -8.28
CA GLU A 168 -4.00 4.78 -7.54
C GLU A 168 -4.30 5.09 -6.07
N ASN A 169 -3.42 4.62 -5.19
CA ASN A 169 -3.50 4.90 -3.76
C ASN A 169 -3.51 6.41 -3.46
N ALA A 170 -3.90 6.76 -2.25
CA ALA A 170 -3.90 8.12 -1.76
C ALA A 170 -3.33 8.17 -0.33
N VAL A 171 -3.04 9.37 0.12
CA VAL A 171 -2.72 9.65 1.52
C VAL A 171 -3.96 10.13 2.26
N ASP A 172 -4.03 9.82 3.54
CA ASP A 172 -5.10 10.29 4.40
C ASP A 172 -4.95 11.78 4.74
N ARG A 173 -6.04 12.37 5.25
CA ARG A 173 -6.09 13.81 5.58
C ARG A 173 -5.15 14.20 6.70
N THR A 174 -4.69 13.29 7.55
CA THR A 174 -3.76 13.59 8.64
C THR A 174 -2.39 13.99 8.09
N VAL A 175 -1.98 13.39 6.97
CA VAL A 175 -0.74 13.75 6.26
C VAL A 175 -0.86 15.12 5.62
N THR A 176 -2.01 15.40 4.97
CA THR A 176 -2.21 16.69 4.29
C THR A 176 -2.38 17.85 5.27
N ALA A 177 -2.92 17.61 6.46
CA ALA A 177 -3.07 18.62 7.51
C ALA A 177 -1.72 19.11 8.08
N ARG A 178 -0.65 18.31 7.94
CA ARG A 178 0.71 18.68 8.39
C ARG A 178 1.58 19.35 7.31
N ARG A 179 0.99 19.70 6.20
CA ARG A 179 1.66 20.21 5.00
C ARG A 179 2.44 21.51 5.21
N ASP A 180 2.04 22.36 6.17
CA ASP A 180 2.64 23.68 6.39
C ASP A 180 3.92 23.66 7.24
N TRP A 181 4.31 22.48 7.75
CA TRP A 181 5.48 22.31 8.63
C TRP A 181 6.83 22.64 7.94
N ASN A 182 6.90 22.59 6.62
CA ASN A 182 8.16 22.64 5.87
C ASN A 182 8.52 24.00 5.24
N SER A 183 7.75 25.06 5.51
CA SER A 183 8.06 26.40 4.94
C SER A 183 9.35 27.04 5.46
N ASP A 184 9.85 26.60 6.63
CA ASP A 184 10.96 27.25 7.35
C ASP A 184 12.15 26.34 7.66
N ARG A 185 12.46 25.34 6.80
CA ARG A 185 13.68 24.55 7.01
C ARG A 185 14.92 25.40 6.73
N SER A 186 15.45 26.04 7.77
CA SER A 186 16.83 26.51 7.76
C SER A 186 17.77 25.29 7.85
N HIS A 187 18.55 25.05 6.81
CA HIS A 187 19.42 23.88 6.63
C HIS A 187 20.73 24.00 7.42
N SER A 188 20.68 24.58 8.61
CA SER A 188 21.81 24.64 9.54
C SER A 188 21.99 23.38 10.40
N LYS A 189 21.57 22.20 9.91
CA LYS A 189 21.76 20.96 10.66
C LYS A 189 23.15 20.39 10.46
N THR A 190 23.83 20.12 11.56
CA THR A 190 25.14 19.44 11.60
C THR A 190 25.04 17.94 11.23
N MET A 191 23.84 17.37 11.18
CA MET A 191 23.59 15.96 10.89
C MET A 191 22.39 15.79 9.96
N GLN A 192 22.59 15.13 8.82
CA GLN A 192 21.55 14.80 7.85
C GLN A 192 20.84 13.50 8.26
N ARG A 193 19.51 13.45 8.09
CA ARG A 193 18.71 12.28 8.43
C ARG A 193 18.02 11.68 7.21
N ILE A 194 18.34 10.42 6.90
CA ILE A 194 17.73 9.63 5.82
C ILE A 194 16.82 8.59 6.45
N VAL A 195 15.55 8.57 6.05
CA VAL A 195 14.56 7.66 6.63
C VAL A 195 13.95 6.74 5.59
N THR A 196 13.51 5.57 6.04
CA THR A 196 12.55 4.70 5.34
C THR A 196 11.45 4.28 6.29
N VAL A 197 10.26 3.92 5.75
CA VAL A 197 9.10 3.48 6.54
C VAL A 197 8.58 2.14 6.04
N GLY A 198 8.37 1.22 6.96
CA GLY A 198 7.69 -0.04 6.67
C GLY A 198 8.22 -1.22 7.45
N GLY A 199 7.52 -2.36 7.36
CA GLY A 199 7.96 -3.60 7.98
C GLY A 199 9.32 -4.06 7.44
N ILE A 200 10.20 -4.51 8.34
CA ILE A 200 11.50 -5.08 7.98
C ILE A 200 11.25 -6.46 7.35
N ARG A 201 11.23 -6.49 6.02
CA ARG A 201 10.89 -7.67 5.21
C ARG A 201 11.74 -7.68 3.93
N VAL A 202 11.95 -8.85 3.36
CA VAL A 202 12.69 -9.02 2.09
C VAL A 202 12.17 -8.10 0.98
N GLN A 203 10.87 -7.85 0.94
CA GLN A 203 10.24 -6.93 -0.02
C GLN A 203 10.85 -5.53 0.02
N LYS A 204 11.06 -4.97 1.21
CA LYS A 204 11.61 -3.63 1.42
C LYS A 204 13.14 -3.55 1.26
N ASN A 205 13.78 -4.74 1.07
CA ASN A 205 15.21 -4.90 0.84
C ASN A 205 16.10 -4.20 1.89
N PRO A 206 16.03 -4.61 3.17
CA PRO A 206 16.85 -4.04 4.23
C PRO A 206 18.35 -4.18 3.97
N ARG A 207 18.76 -5.22 3.22
CA ARG A 207 20.18 -5.44 2.84
C ARG A 207 20.73 -4.28 2.01
N LEU A 208 19.96 -3.83 1.01
CA LEU A 208 20.35 -2.69 0.18
C LEU A 208 20.37 -1.38 1.00
N PHE A 209 19.43 -1.23 1.95
CA PHE A 209 19.42 -0.07 2.84
C PHE A 209 20.67 -0.04 3.72
N ALA A 210 21.05 -1.17 4.33
CA ALA A 210 22.26 -1.33 5.13
C ALA A 210 23.53 -1.06 4.30
N GLU A 211 23.60 -1.59 3.08
CA GLU A 211 24.72 -1.35 2.15
C GLU A 211 24.90 0.14 1.84
N ILE A 212 23.80 0.83 1.54
CA ILE A 212 23.83 2.27 1.29
C ILE A 212 24.24 3.02 2.56
N ALA A 213 23.65 2.70 3.72
CA ALA A 213 23.96 3.33 5.00
C ALA A 213 25.45 3.20 5.36
N SER A 214 26.02 2.00 5.24
CA SER A 214 27.43 1.74 5.50
C SER A 214 28.38 2.59 4.64
N SER A 215 27.94 3.02 3.46
CA SER A 215 28.72 3.89 2.58
C SER A 215 28.82 5.35 3.05
N PHE A 216 28.06 5.73 4.09
CA PHE A 216 28.02 7.07 4.70
C PHE A 216 28.61 7.13 6.11
N ASN A 217 29.22 6.06 6.63
CA ASN A 217 29.68 5.98 8.03
C ASN A 217 30.64 7.09 8.50
N GLN A 218 31.21 7.88 7.60
CA GLN A 218 32.11 8.99 7.92
C GLN A 218 31.50 10.36 7.63
N ASP A 219 30.30 10.43 7.12
CA ASP A 219 29.71 11.66 6.57
C ASP A 219 28.75 12.37 7.57
N GLY A 220 28.65 11.90 8.83
CA GLY A 220 27.73 12.49 9.84
C GLY A 220 26.24 12.35 9.47
N THR A 221 25.88 11.32 8.69
CA THR A 221 24.52 11.05 8.21
C THR A 221 23.87 9.97 9.06
N GLU A 222 22.69 10.23 9.61
CA GLU A 222 21.88 9.26 10.34
C GLU A 222 20.92 8.52 9.39
N PHE A 223 21.01 7.19 9.37
CA PHE A 223 20.05 6.34 8.67
C PHE A 223 19.04 5.74 9.65
N VAL A 224 17.75 5.88 9.36
CA VAL A 224 16.68 5.45 10.26
C VAL A 224 15.68 4.56 9.51
N TRP A 225 15.44 3.38 10.06
CA TRP A 225 14.35 2.52 9.64
C TRP A 225 13.17 2.67 10.61
N ILE A 226 12.06 3.23 10.13
CA ILE A 226 10.85 3.43 10.90
C ILE A 226 9.95 2.22 10.70
N GLY A 227 9.91 1.34 11.68
CA GLY A 227 9.18 0.07 11.64
C GLY A 227 9.94 -1.07 12.31
N ASP A 228 9.33 -2.24 12.32
CA ASP A 228 9.88 -3.47 12.89
C ASP A 228 9.61 -4.66 11.96
N GLY A 229 10.08 -5.86 12.29
CA GLY A 229 9.78 -7.05 11.50
C GLY A 229 10.74 -8.20 11.74
N ASP A 230 11.31 -8.77 10.68
CA ASP A 230 12.22 -9.92 10.74
C ASP A 230 13.43 -9.63 11.64
N PRO A 231 13.65 -10.45 12.73
CA PRO A 231 14.68 -10.15 13.72
C PRO A 231 16.12 -10.22 13.16
N ASP A 232 16.37 -11.09 12.19
CA ASP A 232 17.72 -11.26 11.64
C ASP A 232 18.04 -10.09 10.70
N LEU A 233 17.06 -9.66 9.92
CA LEU A 233 17.20 -8.47 9.06
C LEU A 233 17.31 -7.18 9.91
N LYS A 234 16.62 -7.11 11.05
CA LYS A 234 16.73 -6.00 11.99
C LYS A 234 18.14 -5.91 12.57
N ARG A 235 18.66 -7.02 13.09
CA ARG A 235 20.04 -7.08 13.61
C ARG A 235 21.07 -6.64 12.58
N MET A 236 20.94 -7.12 11.35
CA MET A 236 21.81 -6.71 10.23
C MET A 236 21.76 -5.20 9.96
N LEU A 237 20.57 -4.56 10.03
CA LEU A 237 20.44 -3.11 9.91
C LEU A 237 21.17 -2.39 11.04
N GLU A 238 20.99 -2.83 12.30
CA GLU A 238 21.62 -2.26 13.49
C GLU A 238 23.15 -2.41 13.45
N GLU A 239 23.67 -3.57 13.02
CA GLU A 239 25.10 -3.81 12.80
C GLU A 239 25.71 -2.89 11.69
N ALA A 240 24.89 -2.50 10.72
CA ALA A 240 25.28 -1.53 9.69
C ALA A 240 25.17 -0.05 10.16
N GLY A 241 24.86 0.21 11.43
CA GLY A 241 24.72 1.55 11.98
C GLY A 241 23.36 2.21 11.71
N VAL A 242 22.36 1.47 11.25
CA VAL A 242 21.01 1.97 11.04
C VAL A 242 20.24 1.97 12.36
N ARG A 243 19.66 3.10 12.73
CA ARG A 243 18.75 3.18 13.87
C ARG A 243 17.39 2.62 13.50
N VAL A 244 16.95 1.55 14.16
CA VAL A 244 15.62 0.96 14.00
C VAL A 244 14.71 1.45 15.13
N THR A 245 13.56 2.04 14.78
CA THR A 245 12.66 2.64 15.79
C THR A 245 11.70 1.65 16.43
N GLY A 246 11.48 0.48 15.81
CA GLY A 246 10.29 -0.32 16.10
C GLY A 246 9.01 0.30 15.51
N TRP A 247 7.86 -0.25 15.86
CA TRP A 247 6.56 0.29 15.45
C TRP A 247 6.27 1.59 16.20
N LEU A 248 5.96 2.64 15.47
CA LEU A 248 5.56 3.96 15.99
C LEU A 248 4.07 4.21 15.74
N ALA A 249 3.48 5.10 16.52
CA ALA A 249 2.14 5.61 16.25
C ALA A 249 2.10 6.37 14.92
N ARG A 250 0.94 6.39 14.27
CA ARG A 250 0.77 7.00 12.94
C ARG A 250 1.27 8.46 12.87
N THR A 251 0.96 9.24 13.90
CA THR A 251 1.40 10.64 14.00
C THR A 251 2.91 10.77 14.13
N GLU A 252 3.55 9.89 14.89
CA GLU A 252 5.01 9.86 15.06
C GLU A 252 5.72 9.49 13.75
N VAL A 253 5.16 8.55 12.98
CA VAL A 253 5.67 8.19 11.64
C VAL A 253 5.62 9.42 10.72
N ILE A 254 4.48 10.11 10.65
CA ILE A 254 4.29 11.30 9.83
C ILE A 254 5.31 12.39 10.24
N ASP A 255 5.46 12.64 11.55
CA ASP A 255 6.43 13.62 12.07
C ASP A 255 7.87 13.24 11.75
N ALA A 256 8.23 11.98 11.91
CA ALA A 256 9.58 11.50 11.60
C ALA A 256 9.92 11.65 10.11
N VAL A 257 8.96 11.34 9.21
CA VAL A 257 9.14 11.55 7.76
C VAL A 257 9.18 13.04 7.44
N ALA A 258 8.29 13.84 8.03
CA ALA A 258 8.29 15.30 7.83
C ALA A 258 9.60 15.96 8.29
N GLN A 259 10.27 15.47 9.31
CA GLN A 259 11.54 15.98 9.83
C GLN A 259 12.79 15.40 9.14
N ALA A 260 12.63 14.39 8.32
CA ALA A 260 13.74 13.77 7.59
C ALA A 260 14.22 14.65 6.43
N ASP A 261 15.50 14.61 6.15
CA ASP A 261 16.09 15.35 5.03
C ASP A 261 15.88 14.64 3.71
N ILE A 262 15.84 13.28 3.72
CA ILE A 262 15.56 12.46 2.55
C ILE A 262 14.78 11.21 2.97
N PHE A 263 13.82 10.81 2.14
CA PHE A 263 13.16 9.51 2.20
C PHE A 263 13.81 8.56 1.19
N LEU A 264 14.35 7.44 1.68
CA LEU A 264 14.99 6.41 0.84
C LEU A 264 14.13 5.16 0.78
N SER A 265 13.64 4.79 -0.40
CA SER A 265 12.98 3.49 -0.64
C SER A 265 13.95 2.51 -1.31
N THR A 266 14.23 1.39 -0.66
CA THR A 266 15.08 0.31 -1.21
C THR A 266 14.27 -0.90 -1.65
N ALA A 267 12.96 -0.78 -1.77
CA ALA A 267 12.06 -1.88 -2.09
C ALA A 267 12.46 -2.60 -3.38
N SER A 268 12.35 -3.93 -3.39
CA SER A 268 12.56 -4.75 -4.58
C SER A 268 11.31 -4.86 -5.44
N TRP A 269 10.13 -4.69 -4.86
CA TRP A 269 8.82 -4.61 -5.55
C TRP A 269 7.79 -3.98 -4.61
N GLU A 270 6.86 -3.23 -5.17
CA GLU A 270 5.71 -2.61 -4.49
C GLU A 270 4.44 -2.71 -5.36
N GLY A 271 3.27 -2.53 -4.76
CA GLY A 271 2.05 -2.24 -5.50
C GLY A 271 2.02 -0.76 -5.90
N MET A 272 1.83 0.10 -4.91
CA MET A 272 2.02 1.55 -4.94
C MET A 272 2.32 1.98 -3.49
N PRO A 273 3.55 2.38 -3.18
CA PRO A 273 3.99 2.57 -1.79
C PRO A 273 3.42 3.85 -1.17
N ILE A 274 2.47 3.71 -0.24
CA ILE A 274 1.86 4.84 0.48
C ILE A 274 2.93 5.68 1.20
N SER A 275 3.95 5.06 1.78
CA SER A 275 5.02 5.78 2.48
C SER A 275 5.84 6.72 1.58
N VAL A 276 5.99 6.37 0.29
CA VAL A 276 6.61 7.25 -0.71
C VAL A 276 5.67 8.43 -1.02
N ILE A 277 4.38 8.15 -1.21
CA ILE A 277 3.38 9.20 -1.45
C ILE A 277 3.31 10.17 -0.25
N GLU A 278 3.38 9.64 0.97
CA GLU A 278 3.43 10.43 2.21
C GLU A 278 4.65 11.36 2.24
N ALA A 279 5.83 10.82 1.93
CA ALA A 279 7.06 11.62 1.86
C ALA A 279 6.94 12.75 0.82
N MET A 280 6.40 12.45 -0.38
CA MET A 280 6.13 13.45 -1.41
C MET A 280 5.17 14.54 -0.90
N THR A 281 4.08 14.14 -0.25
CA THR A 281 3.05 15.06 0.28
C THR A 281 3.62 15.96 1.37
N LEU A 282 4.45 15.42 2.26
CA LEU A 282 5.12 16.15 3.33
C LEU A 282 6.27 17.03 2.81
N GLY A 283 6.67 16.84 1.55
CA GLY A 283 7.78 17.56 0.93
C GLY A 283 9.13 17.07 1.40
N THR A 284 9.25 15.82 1.76
CA THR A 284 10.52 15.15 1.98
C THR A 284 11.01 14.62 0.64
N PRO A 285 12.20 15.03 0.16
CA PRO A 285 12.76 14.54 -1.09
C PRO A 285 12.84 13.02 -1.12
N VAL A 286 12.45 12.40 -2.23
CA VAL A 286 12.39 10.95 -2.37
C VAL A 286 13.51 10.44 -3.27
N VAL A 287 14.24 9.44 -2.79
CA VAL A 287 15.15 8.59 -3.58
C VAL A 287 14.61 7.17 -3.51
N ALA A 288 14.30 6.56 -4.64
CA ALA A 288 13.64 5.27 -4.69
C ALA A 288 14.28 4.31 -5.69
N SER A 289 14.30 3.02 -5.35
CA SER A 289 14.79 1.95 -6.23
C SER A 289 13.93 1.80 -7.49
N ASP A 290 14.55 1.41 -8.60
CA ASP A 290 13.86 1.03 -9.84
C ASP A 290 13.11 -0.29 -9.66
N CYS A 291 11.89 -0.18 -9.18
CA CYS A 291 10.99 -1.33 -9.05
C CYS A 291 9.54 -0.93 -9.34
N PRO A 292 8.69 -1.92 -9.73
CA PRO A 292 7.25 -1.70 -9.82
C PRO A 292 6.70 -1.03 -8.56
N GLY A 293 5.78 -0.11 -8.73
CA GLY A 293 5.23 0.71 -7.66
C GLY A 293 6.04 1.98 -7.38
N ASN A 294 7.37 1.91 -7.23
CA ASN A 294 8.20 3.11 -7.08
C ASN A 294 8.22 3.93 -8.37
N ILE A 295 8.45 3.30 -9.52
CA ILE A 295 8.46 3.97 -10.84
C ILE A 295 7.09 4.49 -11.26
N ASP A 296 6.02 3.91 -10.74
CA ASP A 296 4.65 4.39 -10.95
C ASP A 296 4.34 5.64 -10.10
N THR A 297 5.05 5.79 -8.97
CA THR A 297 4.82 6.85 -8.00
C THR A 297 5.77 8.04 -8.21
N VAL A 298 7.04 7.76 -8.50
CA VAL A 298 8.12 8.76 -8.58
C VAL A 298 8.58 8.93 -10.02
N ARG A 299 8.55 10.16 -10.51
CA ARG A 299 9.13 10.54 -11.81
C ARG A 299 10.56 11.01 -11.61
N HIS A 300 11.52 10.24 -12.16
CA HIS A 300 12.94 10.54 -12.03
C HIS A 300 13.28 11.95 -12.51
N GLY A 301 14.00 12.72 -11.69
CA GLY A 301 14.44 14.08 -11.99
C GLY A 301 13.34 15.15 -11.90
N SER A 302 12.09 14.76 -11.61
CA SER A 302 10.94 15.66 -11.48
C SER A 302 10.34 15.61 -10.07
N THR A 303 9.75 14.50 -9.65
CA THR A 303 9.11 14.37 -8.33
C THR A 303 9.95 13.58 -7.33
N GLY A 304 11.15 13.17 -7.72
CA GLY A 304 12.11 12.44 -6.91
C GLY A 304 13.21 11.86 -7.80
N ALA A 305 14.01 10.97 -7.25
CA ALA A 305 15.10 10.32 -7.95
C ALA A 305 14.93 8.80 -7.92
N ILE A 306 15.02 8.14 -9.09
CA ILE A 306 15.04 6.68 -9.21
C ILE A 306 16.48 6.23 -9.43
N TYR A 307 16.91 5.16 -8.76
CA TYR A 307 18.24 4.58 -8.87
C TYR A 307 18.20 3.08 -9.21
N HIS A 308 19.27 2.57 -9.84
CA HIS A 308 19.40 1.18 -10.27
C HIS A 308 20.49 0.40 -9.49
N SER A 309 21.32 1.10 -8.70
CA SER A 309 22.39 0.50 -7.91
C SER A 309 22.64 1.25 -6.60
N ALA A 310 23.29 0.60 -5.62
CA ALA A 310 23.70 1.26 -4.37
C ALA A 310 24.62 2.48 -4.61
N LEU A 311 25.52 2.38 -5.60
CA LEU A 311 26.40 3.49 -5.96
C LEU A 311 25.61 4.69 -6.49
N GLU A 312 24.65 4.45 -7.38
CA GLU A 312 23.79 5.52 -7.92
C GLU A 312 22.90 6.13 -6.82
N ALA A 313 22.35 5.30 -5.92
CA ALA A 313 21.63 5.80 -4.75
C ALA A 313 22.48 6.75 -3.92
N ARG A 314 23.74 6.37 -3.62
CA ARG A 314 24.67 7.22 -2.89
C ARG A 314 24.94 8.56 -3.59
N MET A 315 25.14 8.52 -4.91
CA MET A 315 25.37 9.75 -5.70
C MET A 315 24.16 10.68 -5.68
N LEU A 316 22.93 10.11 -5.81
CA LEU A 316 21.69 10.89 -5.77
C LEU A 316 21.41 11.46 -4.37
N LEU A 317 21.67 10.67 -3.31
CA LEU A 317 21.57 11.15 -1.93
C LEU A 317 22.50 12.33 -1.69
N LYS A 318 23.78 12.22 -2.05
CA LYS A 318 24.76 13.32 -1.93
C LYS A 318 24.32 14.53 -2.74
N ARG A 319 23.90 14.36 -3.98
CA ARG A 319 23.41 15.47 -4.81
C ARG A 319 22.24 16.21 -4.16
N ILE A 320 21.27 15.49 -3.58
CA ILE A 320 20.13 16.12 -2.90
C ILE A 320 20.58 16.86 -1.63
N MET A 321 21.60 16.35 -0.93
CA MET A 321 22.17 17.02 0.23
C MET A 321 22.91 18.31 -0.13
N ASP A 322 23.68 18.29 -1.21
CA ASP A 322 24.64 19.36 -1.58
C ASP A 322 24.02 20.41 -2.50
N ASP A 323 22.95 20.09 -3.23
CA ASP A 323 22.31 20.96 -4.24
C ASP A 323 20.89 21.37 -3.80
N ASP A 324 20.80 22.51 -3.12
CA ASP A 324 19.54 23.08 -2.65
C ASP A 324 18.54 23.38 -3.78
N VAL A 325 19.05 23.80 -4.93
CA VAL A 325 18.21 24.15 -6.10
C VAL A 325 17.55 22.88 -6.63
N PHE A 326 18.34 21.84 -6.81
CA PHE A 326 17.83 20.53 -7.26
C PHE A 326 16.83 19.94 -6.27
N ARG A 327 17.21 19.91 -4.97
CA ARG A 327 16.34 19.41 -3.90
C ARG A 327 14.99 20.14 -3.85
N ASN A 328 15.01 21.48 -3.86
CA ASN A 328 13.81 22.30 -3.77
C ASN A 328 12.92 22.14 -5.01
N ALA A 329 13.51 21.98 -6.20
CA ALA A 329 12.76 21.71 -7.42
C ALA A 329 12.01 20.37 -7.34
N LEU A 330 12.70 19.29 -6.94
CA LEU A 330 12.09 17.96 -6.75
C LEU A 330 10.94 18.01 -5.72
N THR A 331 11.20 18.64 -4.57
CA THR A 331 10.23 18.73 -3.48
C THR A 331 8.97 19.48 -3.88
N ARG A 332 9.10 20.61 -4.57
CA ARG A 332 7.96 21.40 -5.04
C ARG A 332 7.10 20.61 -6.01
N GLN A 333 7.71 19.99 -7.03
CA GLN A 333 6.99 19.21 -8.02
C GLN A 333 6.35 17.97 -7.41
N ALA A 334 7.05 17.29 -6.46
CA ALA A 334 6.49 16.15 -5.74
C ALA A 334 5.22 16.52 -4.95
N ARG A 335 5.23 17.65 -4.25
CA ARG A 335 4.07 18.15 -3.52
C ARG A 335 2.90 18.51 -4.44
N GLU A 336 3.17 19.17 -5.55
CA GLU A 336 2.14 19.53 -6.52
C GLU A 336 1.48 18.28 -7.09
N GLU A 337 2.27 17.31 -7.55
CA GLU A 337 1.76 16.04 -8.06
C GLU A 337 1.02 15.25 -6.98
N ALA A 338 1.56 15.16 -5.77
CA ALA A 338 0.91 14.43 -4.67
C ALA A 338 -0.45 15.01 -4.32
N ARG A 339 -0.59 16.33 -4.30
CA ARG A 339 -1.86 17.01 -4.04
C ARG A 339 -2.92 16.67 -5.09
N ASP A 340 -2.54 16.66 -6.36
CA ASP A 340 -3.48 16.51 -7.45
C ASP A 340 -3.77 15.02 -7.74
N ARG A 341 -2.71 14.16 -7.69
CA ARG A 341 -2.79 12.76 -8.09
C ARG A 341 -3.11 11.83 -6.93
N PHE A 342 -2.68 12.14 -5.69
CA PHE A 342 -2.78 11.23 -4.54
C PHE A 342 -3.68 11.74 -3.42
N SER A 343 -4.64 12.63 -3.75
CA SER A 343 -5.61 13.11 -2.77
C SER A 343 -6.63 12.02 -2.41
N GLU A 344 -7.03 11.99 -1.13
CA GLU A 344 -8.06 11.08 -0.62
C GLU A 344 -9.39 11.26 -1.36
N ASP A 345 -9.77 12.50 -1.66
CA ASP A 345 -11.03 12.78 -2.35
C ASP A 345 -11.05 12.22 -3.78
N ARG A 346 -9.95 12.38 -4.55
CA ARG A 346 -9.82 11.76 -5.87
C ARG A 346 -9.92 10.23 -5.80
N PHE A 347 -9.20 9.64 -4.86
CA PHE A 347 -9.19 8.20 -4.65
C PHE A 347 -10.60 7.67 -4.35
N PHE A 348 -11.26 8.27 -3.36
CA PHE A 348 -12.60 7.87 -2.97
C PHE A 348 -13.63 8.07 -4.10
N ASN A 349 -13.58 9.20 -4.80
CA ASN A 349 -14.48 9.47 -5.94
C ASN A 349 -14.32 8.41 -7.04
N ASN A 350 -13.08 8.00 -7.36
CA ASN A 350 -12.85 6.94 -8.35
C ASN A 350 -13.42 5.58 -7.90
N VAL A 351 -13.30 5.23 -6.61
CA VAL A 351 -13.90 4.02 -6.04
C VAL A 351 -15.42 4.10 -6.10
N ALA A 352 -16.01 5.22 -5.69
CA ALA A 352 -17.47 5.41 -5.68
C ALA A 352 -18.07 5.34 -7.10
N LEU A 353 -17.41 5.97 -8.06
CA LEU A 353 -17.81 5.89 -9.49
C LEU A 353 -17.74 4.46 -10.01
N LEU A 354 -16.68 3.72 -9.66
CA LEU A 354 -16.55 2.32 -10.05
C LEU A 354 -17.68 1.45 -9.43
N TYR A 355 -17.99 1.66 -8.15
CA TYR A 355 -19.08 0.97 -7.48
C TYR A 355 -20.42 1.26 -8.14
N ALA A 356 -20.74 2.51 -8.40
CA ALA A 356 -21.96 2.92 -9.08
C ALA A 356 -22.09 2.28 -10.48
N ALA A 357 -21.02 2.28 -11.26
CA ALA A 357 -21.00 1.66 -12.59
C ALA A 357 -21.27 0.14 -12.53
N LYS A 358 -20.70 -0.57 -11.53
CA LYS A 358 -20.91 -2.01 -11.37
C LYS A 358 -22.35 -2.34 -10.95
N LEU A 359 -22.94 -1.55 -10.08
CA LEU A 359 -24.34 -1.73 -9.67
C LEU A 359 -25.32 -1.48 -10.82
N LYS A 360 -25.09 -0.47 -11.66
CA LYS A 360 -25.89 -0.25 -12.87
C LYS A 360 -25.84 -1.47 -13.80
N GLY A 361 -24.64 -1.99 -14.06
CA GLY A 361 -24.46 -3.14 -14.94
C GLY A 361 -25.14 -4.43 -14.43
N ILE A 362 -25.26 -4.62 -13.10
CA ILE A 362 -26.00 -5.75 -12.53
C ILE A 362 -27.51 -5.57 -12.67
N ARG A 363 -28.04 -4.39 -12.32
CA ARG A 363 -29.49 -4.09 -12.44
C ARG A 363 -30.01 -4.24 -13.87
N GLN A 364 -29.19 -4.01 -14.87
CA GLN A 364 -29.54 -4.20 -16.27
C GLN A 364 -29.56 -5.68 -16.71
N ARG A 365 -28.89 -6.59 -15.96
CA ARG A 365 -28.78 -8.02 -16.28
C ARG A 365 -29.82 -8.88 -15.56
N VAL A 366 -30.47 -8.39 -14.53
CA VAL A 366 -31.53 -9.07 -13.79
C VAL A 366 -32.83 -8.36 -14.16
N PRO A 367 -33.65 -8.96 -15.07
CA PRO A 367 -35.03 -8.46 -15.31
C PRO A 367 -35.83 -8.53 -14.01
N ALA A 368 -36.71 -7.57 -13.80
CA ALA A 368 -37.60 -7.48 -12.63
C ALA A 368 -38.49 -8.68 -12.49
#